data_511f812254656ccd410d8f739a9c0d9b
#
_entry.id   511f812254656ccd410d8f739a9c0d9b
#
_cell.length_a   1.000
_cell.length_b   1.000
_cell.length_c   1.000
_cell.angle_alpha   90.00
_cell.angle_beta   90.00
_cell.angle_gamma   90.00
#
_symmetry.space_group_name_H-M   'P 1'
#
loop_
_entity.id
_entity.type
_entity.pdbx_description
1 polymer ?
#
loop_
_entity_poly.entity_id
_entity_poly.type
_entity_poly.pdbx_seq_one_letter_code
_entity_poly.pdbx_strand_id
1 'polypeptide(L)'
;MTHHQYQAFLDAINYCALECQASAERQPADLTECASLCQDCADLCWICAATLMNHGPRFVVLIAQACADLADVCARECEKYPDERLQKCAIACENVISEYRQIAAFLFLQEKSKPLPGHQSSSLRFATVGS
;
A
#
# COMPACT_ATOMS: atom_id res chain seq x y z
N MET A 1 4.76 12.46 -11.82
CA MET A 1 4.14 12.65 -10.51
C MET A 1 4.97 13.60 -9.67
N THR A 2 4.31 14.50 -8.97
CA THR A 2 5.02 15.49 -8.17
C THR A 2 5.46 14.91 -6.84
N HIS A 3 6.48 15.53 -6.27
CA HIS A 3 6.96 15.19 -4.93
C HIS A 3 5.82 15.25 -3.91
N HIS A 4 4.94 16.21 -4.08
CA HIS A 4 3.83 16.43 -3.17
C HIS A 4 2.89 15.21 -3.08
N GLN A 5 2.61 14.60 -4.22
CA GLN A 5 1.71 13.44 -4.27
C GLN A 5 2.35 12.21 -3.63
N TYR A 6 3.64 12.01 -3.87
CA TYR A 6 4.38 10.94 -3.18
C TYR A 6 4.38 11.16 -1.68
N GLN A 7 4.51 12.43 -1.27
CA GLN A 7 4.57 12.73 0.16
C GLN A 7 3.28 12.37 0.88
N ALA A 8 2.13 12.64 0.25
CA ALA A 8 0.84 12.30 0.85
C ALA A 8 0.71 10.78 1.03
N PHE A 9 1.12 10.02 0.02
CA PHE A 9 1.08 8.57 0.11
C PHE A 9 2.08 8.06 1.16
N LEU A 10 3.28 8.63 1.17
CA LEU A 10 4.31 8.25 2.15
C LEU A 10 3.81 8.50 3.57
N ASP A 11 3.19 9.65 3.80
CA ASP A 11 2.64 9.96 5.12
C ASP A 11 1.55 8.96 5.52
N ALA A 12 0.71 8.58 4.55
CA ALA A 12 -0.37 7.63 4.80
C ALA A 12 0.17 6.25 5.18
N ILE A 13 1.19 5.76 4.47
CA ILE A 13 1.73 4.44 4.79
C ILE A 13 2.53 4.44 6.08
N ASN A 14 3.22 5.52 6.40
CA ASN A 14 3.92 5.61 7.68
C ASN A 14 2.93 5.61 8.84
N TYR A 15 1.86 6.36 8.72
CA TYR A 15 0.83 6.40 9.76
C TYR A 15 0.14 5.04 9.90
N CYS A 16 -0.17 4.41 8.76
CA CYS A 16 -0.78 3.09 8.76
C CYS A 16 0.11 2.05 9.43
N ALA A 17 1.41 2.10 9.14
CA ALA A 17 2.36 1.17 9.76
C ALA A 17 2.34 1.30 11.27
N LEU A 18 2.34 2.53 11.77
CA LEU A 18 2.32 2.76 13.22
C LEU A 18 1.01 2.27 13.86
N GLU A 19 -0.12 2.55 13.23
CA GLU A 19 -1.41 2.13 13.76
C GLU A 19 -1.57 0.61 13.72
N CYS A 20 -1.14 -0.03 12.64
CA CYS A 20 -1.20 -1.48 12.51
C CYS A 20 -0.29 -2.16 13.52
N GLN A 21 0.90 -1.62 13.73
CA GLN A 21 1.83 -2.18 14.70
C GLN A 21 1.27 -2.08 16.12
N ALA A 22 0.72 -0.91 16.46
CA ALA A 22 0.10 -0.71 17.76
C ALA A 22 -1.08 -1.68 17.97
N SER A 23 -1.87 -1.89 16.92
CA SER A 23 -3.00 -2.81 16.98
C SER A 23 -2.54 -4.24 17.17
N ALA A 24 -1.50 -4.65 16.45
CA ALA A 24 -0.96 -6.01 16.56
C ALA A 24 -0.47 -6.30 17.97
N GLU A 25 0.14 -5.31 18.62
CA GLU A 25 0.74 -5.49 19.93
C GLU A 25 -0.26 -5.51 21.07
N ARG A 26 -1.46 -4.97 20.85
CA ARG A 26 -2.42 -4.76 21.94
C ARG A 26 -3.67 -5.60 21.87
N GLN A 27 -3.73 -6.52 20.92
CA GLN A 27 -4.94 -7.31 20.75
C GLN A 27 -5.05 -8.44 21.77
N PRO A 28 -6.28 -8.78 22.16
CA PRO A 28 -6.49 -9.97 23.01
C PRO A 28 -6.00 -11.23 22.33
N ALA A 29 -5.70 -12.23 23.11
CA ALA A 29 -5.13 -13.48 22.62
C ALA A 29 -6.05 -14.21 21.63
N ASP A 30 -7.36 -13.97 21.71
CA ASP A 30 -8.31 -14.64 20.82
C ASP A 30 -8.43 -13.97 19.46
N LEU A 31 -7.75 -12.85 19.23
CA LEU A 31 -7.75 -12.16 17.92
C LEU A 31 -6.40 -12.35 17.20
N THR A 32 -5.86 -13.57 17.29
CA THR A 32 -4.55 -13.87 16.70
C THR A 32 -4.47 -13.59 15.21
N GLU A 33 -5.52 -13.94 14.48
CA GLU A 33 -5.52 -13.75 13.03
C GLU A 33 -5.54 -12.27 12.67
N CYS A 34 -6.34 -11.48 13.39
CA CYS A 34 -6.38 -10.04 13.19
C CYS A 34 -5.04 -9.41 13.51
N ALA A 35 -4.41 -9.83 14.61
CA ALA A 35 -3.09 -9.32 14.98
C ALA A 35 -2.05 -9.66 13.93
N SER A 36 -2.10 -10.86 13.38
CA SER A 36 -1.18 -11.27 12.33
C SER A 36 -1.33 -10.42 11.08
N LEU A 37 -2.57 -10.14 10.67
CA LEU A 37 -2.82 -9.28 9.53
C LEU A 37 -2.30 -7.86 9.77
N CYS A 38 -2.54 -7.33 10.97
CA CYS A 38 -2.05 -6.00 11.32
C CYS A 38 -0.53 -5.95 11.26
N GLN A 39 0.13 -6.97 11.77
CA GLN A 39 1.59 -7.02 11.73
C GLN A 39 2.12 -7.09 10.30
N ASP A 40 1.50 -7.94 9.48
CA ASP A 40 1.90 -8.07 8.07
C ASP A 40 1.69 -6.75 7.32
N CYS A 41 0.59 -6.08 7.59
CA CYS A 41 0.31 -4.79 6.96
C CYS A 41 1.35 -3.75 7.38
N ALA A 42 1.70 -3.72 8.67
CA ALA A 42 2.73 -2.80 9.15
C ALA A 42 4.07 -3.07 8.47
N ASP A 43 4.45 -4.34 8.38
CA ASP A 43 5.72 -4.71 7.77
C ASP A 43 5.77 -4.29 6.30
N LEU A 44 4.70 -4.54 5.56
CA LEU A 44 4.65 -4.18 4.15
C LEU A 44 4.65 -2.66 3.96
N CYS A 45 3.98 -1.93 4.85
CA CYS A 45 4.01 -0.46 4.82
C CYS A 45 5.43 0.07 5.01
N TRP A 46 6.20 -0.51 5.95
CA TRP A 46 7.60 -0.09 6.14
C TRP A 46 8.44 -0.39 4.91
N ILE A 47 8.23 -1.56 4.29
CA ILE A 47 8.94 -1.91 3.06
C ILE A 47 8.58 -0.94 1.95
N CYS A 48 7.29 -0.62 1.83
CA CYS A 48 6.82 0.32 0.81
C CYS A 48 7.45 1.70 1.01
N ALA A 49 7.49 2.18 2.25
CA ALA A 49 8.09 3.47 2.56
C ALA A 49 9.56 3.51 2.13
N ALA A 50 10.31 2.46 2.45
CA ALA A 50 11.72 2.38 2.06
C ALA A 50 11.87 2.35 0.55
N THR A 51 10.98 1.65 -0.15
CA THR A 51 11.01 1.56 -1.60
C THR A 51 10.77 2.92 -2.25
N LEU A 52 9.82 3.68 -1.70
CA LEU A 52 9.54 5.03 -2.21
C LEU A 52 10.76 5.94 -2.16
N MET A 53 11.60 5.73 -1.16
CA MET A 53 12.78 6.56 -1.00
C MET A 53 13.93 6.16 -1.91
N ASN A 54 13.95 4.90 -2.37
CA ASN A 54 15.15 4.35 -2.98
C ASN A 54 15.00 3.89 -4.42
N HIS A 55 13.78 3.82 -4.96
CA HIS A 55 13.57 3.22 -6.28
C HIS A 55 12.74 4.11 -7.18
N GLY A 56 12.75 3.79 -8.48
CA GLY A 56 12.03 4.55 -9.46
C GLY A 56 10.54 4.25 -9.50
N PRO A 57 9.78 5.07 -10.26
CA PRO A 57 8.31 5.00 -10.24
C PRO A 57 7.72 3.65 -10.62
N ARG A 58 8.36 2.96 -11.56
CA ARG A 58 7.83 1.67 -12.03
C ARG A 58 7.79 0.64 -10.92
N PHE A 59 8.86 0.57 -10.16
CA PHE A 59 8.96 -0.38 -9.06
C PHE A 59 8.05 0.04 -7.90
N VAL A 60 7.97 1.34 -7.67
CA VAL A 60 7.10 1.91 -6.63
C VAL A 60 5.64 1.52 -6.85
N VAL A 61 5.16 1.56 -8.10
CA VAL A 61 3.77 1.22 -8.38
C VAL A 61 3.45 -0.21 -7.97
N LEU A 62 4.37 -1.14 -8.25
CA LEU A 62 4.14 -2.53 -7.91
C LEU A 62 4.03 -2.75 -6.40
N ILE A 63 4.96 -2.19 -5.65
CA ILE A 63 4.95 -2.39 -4.20
C ILE A 63 3.81 -1.60 -3.54
N ALA A 64 3.48 -0.44 -4.10
CA ALA A 64 2.38 0.38 -3.57
C ALA A 64 1.04 -0.33 -3.75
N GLN A 65 0.85 -1.00 -4.88
CA GLN A 65 -0.38 -1.76 -5.10
C GLN A 65 -0.50 -2.91 -4.11
N ALA A 66 0.59 -3.64 -3.89
CA ALA A 66 0.58 -4.72 -2.92
C ALA A 66 0.24 -4.20 -1.52
N CYS A 67 0.81 -3.05 -1.18
CA CYS A 67 0.55 -2.42 0.11
C CYS A 67 -0.92 -2.04 0.26
N ALA A 68 -1.50 -1.44 -0.79
CA ALA A 68 -2.91 -1.03 -0.76
C ALA A 68 -3.83 -2.26 -0.68
N ASP A 69 -3.49 -3.33 -1.40
CA ASP A 69 -4.29 -4.55 -1.35
C ASP A 69 -4.28 -5.18 0.03
N LEU A 70 -3.13 -5.23 0.66
CA LEU A 70 -3.05 -5.77 2.02
C LEU A 70 -3.75 -4.86 3.02
N ALA A 71 -3.65 -3.55 2.83
CA ALA A 71 -4.36 -2.58 3.67
C ALA A 71 -5.87 -2.81 3.59
N ASP A 72 -6.37 -3.13 2.40
CA ASP A 72 -7.79 -3.41 2.22
C ASP A 72 -8.22 -4.64 3.01
N VAL A 73 -7.44 -5.71 2.93
CA VAL A 73 -7.74 -6.93 3.69
C VAL A 73 -7.70 -6.65 5.19
N CYS A 74 -6.69 -5.90 5.63
CA CYS A 74 -6.52 -5.55 7.04
C CYS A 74 -7.70 -4.70 7.55
N ALA A 75 -8.11 -3.71 6.74
CA ALA A 75 -9.23 -2.84 7.11
C ALA A 75 -10.51 -3.64 7.30
N ARG A 76 -10.79 -4.54 6.37
CA ARG A 76 -12.00 -5.36 6.45
C ARG A 76 -12.02 -6.24 7.68
N GLU A 77 -10.87 -6.79 8.03
CA GLU A 77 -10.77 -7.61 9.22
C GLU A 77 -10.97 -6.77 10.48
N CYS A 78 -10.31 -5.62 10.56
CA CYS A 78 -10.42 -4.75 11.72
C CYS A 78 -11.83 -4.22 11.93
N GLU A 79 -12.55 -3.97 10.84
CA GLU A 79 -13.91 -3.43 10.90
C GLU A 79 -14.92 -4.38 11.54
N LYS A 80 -14.58 -5.66 11.63
CA LYS A 80 -15.47 -6.65 12.21
C LYS A 80 -15.63 -6.50 13.72
N TYR A 81 -14.75 -5.76 14.37
CA TYR A 81 -14.70 -5.68 15.82
C TYR A 81 -15.01 -4.27 16.31
N PRO A 82 -15.84 -4.12 17.35
CA PRO A 82 -16.20 -2.80 17.88
C PRO A 82 -15.13 -2.25 18.82
N ASP A 83 -13.88 -2.45 18.50
CA ASP A 83 -12.74 -2.02 19.31
C ASP A 83 -12.20 -0.73 18.75
N GLU A 84 -12.00 0.29 19.60
CA GLU A 84 -11.59 1.60 19.17
C GLU A 84 -10.20 1.56 18.49
N ARG A 85 -9.31 0.74 19.02
CA ARG A 85 -7.96 0.60 18.46
C ARG A 85 -8.03 0.04 17.04
N LEU A 86 -8.87 -0.97 16.83
CA LEU A 86 -9.03 -1.59 15.53
C LEU A 86 -9.75 -0.69 14.56
N GLN A 87 -10.68 0.14 15.05
CA GLN A 87 -11.34 1.12 14.20
C GLN A 87 -10.34 2.15 13.67
N LYS A 88 -9.42 2.60 14.51
CA LYS A 88 -8.38 3.53 14.08
C LYS A 88 -7.46 2.88 13.05
N CYS A 89 -7.14 1.61 13.25
CA CYS A 89 -6.31 0.87 12.30
C CYS A 89 -7.01 0.77 10.94
N ALA A 90 -8.31 0.47 10.95
CA ALA A 90 -9.09 0.38 9.72
C ALA A 90 -9.09 1.72 8.96
N ILE A 91 -9.27 2.82 9.68
CA ILE A 91 -9.27 4.14 9.06
C ILE A 91 -7.92 4.44 8.44
N ALA A 92 -6.84 4.12 9.13
CA ALA A 92 -5.48 4.33 8.60
C ALA A 92 -5.27 3.51 7.32
N CYS A 93 -5.74 2.27 7.29
CA CYS A 93 -5.67 1.43 6.11
C CYS A 93 -6.48 2.00 4.94
N GLU A 94 -7.68 2.50 5.22
CA GLU A 94 -8.52 3.12 4.19
C GLU A 94 -7.84 4.33 3.58
N ASN A 95 -7.12 5.08 4.41
CA ASN A 95 -6.40 6.25 3.92
C ASN A 95 -5.28 5.86 2.96
N VAL A 96 -4.58 4.75 3.24
CA VAL A 96 -3.57 4.23 2.31
C VAL A 96 -4.19 3.90 0.96
N ILE A 97 -5.34 3.24 0.98
CA ILE A 97 -6.04 2.87 -0.25
C ILE A 97 -6.42 4.13 -1.04
N SER A 98 -6.94 5.14 -0.35
CA SER A 98 -7.34 6.38 -1.00
C SER A 98 -6.16 7.08 -1.65
N GLU A 99 -5.05 7.20 -0.93
CA GLU A 99 -3.85 7.85 -1.47
C GLU A 99 -3.24 7.04 -2.60
N TYR A 100 -3.27 5.71 -2.50
CA TYR A 100 -2.78 4.86 -3.58
C TYR A 100 -3.59 5.10 -4.86
N ARG A 101 -4.91 5.19 -4.74
CA ARG A 101 -5.76 5.41 -5.91
C ARG A 101 -5.42 6.72 -6.61
N GLN A 102 -5.07 7.74 -5.84
CA GLN A 102 -4.71 9.02 -6.44
C GLN A 102 -3.40 8.94 -7.22
N ILE A 103 -2.37 8.31 -6.65
CA ILE A 103 -1.11 8.21 -7.39
C ILE A 103 -1.21 7.24 -8.55
N ALA A 104 -2.01 6.19 -8.41
CA ALA A 104 -2.21 5.22 -9.50
C ALA A 104 -2.90 5.88 -10.69
N ALA A 105 -3.92 6.69 -10.42
CA ALA A 105 -4.62 7.43 -11.48
C ALA A 105 -3.68 8.38 -12.20
N PHE A 106 -2.85 9.09 -11.44
CA PHE A 106 -1.89 10.03 -12.02
C PHE A 106 -0.86 9.30 -12.88
N LEU A 107 -0.33 8.19 -12.38
CA LEU A 107 0.67 7.41 -13.13
C LEU A 107 0.07 6.80 -14.38
N PHE A 108 -1.19 6.35 -14.29
CA PHE A 108 -1.90 5.81 -15.45
C PHE A 108 -2.06 6.87 -16.53
N LEU A 109 -2.41 8.09 -16.15
CA LEU A 109 -2.55 9.19 -17.12
C LEU A 109 -1.21 9.55 -17.75
N GLN A 110 -0.13 9.55 -16.98
CA GLN A 110 1.21 9.79 -17.50
C GLN A 110 1.62 8.74 -18.50
N GLU A 111 1.34 7.49 -18.20
CA GLU A 111 1.66 6.37 -19.07
C GLU A 111 0.95 6.54 -20.41
N LYS A 112 -0.33 6.94 -20.36
CA LYS A 112 -1.11 7.11 -21.58
C LYS A 112 -0.67 8.31 -22.43
N SER A 113 -0.11 9.33 -21.80
CA SER A 113 0.32 10.51 -22.52
C SER A 113 1.71 10.38 -23.13
N LYS A 114 2.45 9.34 -22.78
CA LYS A 114 3.77 9.09 -23.33
C LYS A 114 3.67 8.40 -24.69
N PRO A 115 4.50 8.80 -25.66
CA PRO A 115 4.57 8.04 -26.91
C PRO A 115 5.06 6.64 -26.61
N LEU A 116 4.46 5.64 -27.25
CA LEU A 116 4.88 4.26 -27.05
C LEU A 116 6.29 4.08 -27.64
N PRO A 117 7.18 3.43 -26.91
CA PRO A 117 8.48 3.11 -27.46
C PRO A 117 8.30 2.08 -28.57
N GLY A 118 9.10 2.15 -29.53
CA GLY A 118 9.05 1.21 -30.64
C GLY A 118 9.06 -0.21 -30.13
N HIS A 119 8.55 -0.39 -29.22
CA HIS A 119 8.41 -1.30 -28.42
C HIS A 119 7.90 -1.91 -27.86
N GLN A 120 7.67 -2.08 -27.68
CA GLN A 120 7.29 -2.42 -26.88
C GLN A 120 7.14 -3.09 -26.28
N SER A 121 7.35 -3.38 -26.49
CA SER A 121 7.28 -3.96 -25.76
C SER A 121 7.41 -4.57 -25.06
N SER A 122 7.80 -4.73 -25.17
CA SER A 122 8.03 -5.29 -24.32
C SER A 122 7.74 -5.77 -23.56
N SER A 123 7.69 -5.76 -23.55
CA SER A 123 7.48 -6.17 -22.67
C SER A 123 6.86 -6.92 -22.30
N LEU A 124 6.53 -7.13 -22.55
CA LEU A 124 6.10 -7.79 -22.05
C LEU A 124 6.24 -8.77 -21.90
N ARG A 125 6.73 -8.97 -22.08
CA ARG A 125 6.97 -9.80 -21.78
C ARG A 125 7.25 -10.40 -20.82
N PHE A 126 7.24 -10.36 -20.56
CA PHE A 126 7.47 -10.90 -19.54
C PHE A 126 6.89 -11.52 -19.29
N ALA A 127 6.63 -11.47 -19.65
CA ALA A 127 6.33 -12.01 -19.24
C ALA A 127 6.10 -12.77 -19.17
N THR A 128 6.24 -12.83 -19.27
CA THR A 128 6.44 -13.46 -18.99
C THR A 128 6.76 -13.96 -18.50
N VAL A 129 6.85 -13.87 -18.37
CA VAL A 129 7.44 -14.20 -17.77
C VAL A 129 7.53 -14.40 -17.27
N GLY A 130 7.48 -14.42 -17.44
CA GLY A 130 7.88 -14.49 -16.95
C GLY A 130 7.63 -14.58 -16.65
N SER A 131 7.54 -14.49 -17.03
CA SER A 131 7.50 -14.49 -16.72
C SER A 131 7.49 -14.62 -16.60
#